data_8c0c7e1457f81bcf1693fac564411979
#
_entry.id   8c0c7e1457f81bcf1693fac564411979
#
_cell.length_a   1.000
_cell.length_b   1.000
_cell.length_c   1.000
_cell.angle_alpha   90.00
_cell.angle_beta   90.00
_cell.angle_gamma   90.00
#
_symmetry.space_group_name_H-M   'P 1'
#
loop_
_entity.id
_entity.type
_entity.pdbx_description
1 polymer ?
#
loop_
_entity_poly.entity_id
_entity_poly.type
_entity_poly.pdbx_seq_one_letter_code
_entity_poly.pdbx_strand_id
1 'polypeptide(L)'
;MRFSKLAATSFVAFAVACASTSSTVDPLSDLSPRAQGTITLGATHTPGSGTVSPSVSVSFIPDTTAVLSACGQQDEGTCVYTQAPDCSSLGCKVGETCGFDDSCNVACKPACTMSCGDGQKCTMGSDGSQSCTAIQTFDAGAIAVSGTNMPIAVYPPYGWKTTDTGSPFAPGADLHVYAAGPTGAGYAKFDMSFKATTLLEANPSLDQLSLSDVFGDSDLTLGWLPGNDRVYILASGAGGEARCLANDAEGSFTVPRDVLTAVMGDKVKALTLSIERMRLERHQDLKTVGSLDSETIQPKAWLDLQTTSTETISLQACTTGQTSCGAKCVDTKSDPDNCGSCGNSCSGGSCYDGSCQTSTGGSCSSCQSNANFGACSSEYSACTGECKTLLSCVLGCAGDTTCESDCYSTYPSGQSAFTSYYSCLCGTACTSECATQCGG
;
A
#
# COMPACT_ATOMS: atom_id res chain seq x y z
N MET A 1 79.00 21.19 -28.30
CA MET A 1 78.66 19.84 -27.83
C MET A 1 77.46 19.96 -26.93
N ARG A 2 76.28 19.56 -27.41
CA ARG A 2 75.03 19.65 -26.68
C ARG A 2 74.66 18.20 -26.27
N PHE A 3 74.58 17.95 -24.98
CA PHE A 3 74.03 16.70 -24.45
C PHE A 3 72.56 16.92 -24.12
N SER A 4 71.73 16.19 -24.86
CA SER A 4 70.30 16.10 -24.64
C SER A 4 70.07 15.08 -23.53
N LYS A 5 69.39 15.50 -22.45
CA LYS A 5 68.91 14.61 -21.38
C LYS A 5 67.53 14.06 -21.79
N LEU A 6 67.42 12.78 -22.08
CA LEU A 6 66.12 12.08 -22.15
C LEU A 6 65.60 11.91 -20.74
N ALA A 7 64.43 12.50 -20.49
CA ALA A 7 63.62 12.19 -19.31
C ALA A 7 62.78 10.96 -19.59
N ALA A 8 63.04 9.88 -18.87
CA ALA A 8 62.23 8.70 -18.88
C ALA A 8 60.95 8.96 -18.04
N THR A 9 59.84 9.11 -18.69
CA THR A 9 58.52 9.19 -18.06
C THR A 9 58.05 7.74 -17.75
N SER A 10 58.16 7.36 -16.48
CA SER A 10 57.54 6.12 -16.01
C SER A 10 56.02 6.26 -16.06
N PHE A 11 55.41 5.56 -16.98
CA PHE A 11 53.95 5.31 -16.97
C PHE A 11 53.66 4.30 -15.86
N VAL A 12 53.17 4.77 -14.73
CA VAL A 12 52.51 3.91 -13.75
C VAL A 12 51.13 3.58 -14.35
N ALA A 13 51.04 2.36 -14.91
CA ALA A 13 49.75 1.80 -15.28
C ALA A 13 48.96 1.56 -13.98
N PHE A 14 48.03 2.44 -13.66
CA PHE A 14 46.97 2.14 -12.74
C PHE A 14 46.11 1.05 -13.40
N ALA A 15 46.31 -0.19 -12.98
CA ALA A 15 45.32 -1.22 -13.17
C ALA A 15 44.09 -0.77 -12.36
N VAL A 16 43.17 -0.10 -13.04
CA VAL A 16 41.81 -0.01 -12.56
C VAL A 16 41.32 -1.46 -12.56
N ALA A 17 41.38 -2.07 -11.38
CA ALA A 17 40.59 -3.24 -11.12
C ALA A 17 39.16 -2.81 -11.35
N CYS A 18 38.59 -3.17 -12.51
CA CYS A 18 37.17 -3.23 -12.68
C CYS A 18 36.67 -4.17 -11.59
N ALA A 19 36.35 -3.63 -10.42
CA ALA A 19 35.41 -4.26 -9.54
C ALA A 19 34.24 -4.58 -10.45
N SER A 20 34.03 -5.85 -10.75
CA SER A 20 32.82 -6.33 -11.37
C SER A 20 31.71 -5.90 -10.41
N THR A 21 31.16 -4.73 -10.66
CA THR A 21 29.81 -4.42 -10.18
C THR A 21 29.01 -5.60 -10.68
N SER A 22 28.65 -6.51 -9.77
CA SER A 22 27.63 -7.51 -10.06
C SER A 22 26.49 -6.70 -10.66
N SER A 23 26.30 -6.85 -11.94
CA SER A 23 25.20 -6.18 -12.65
C SER A 23 23.97 -6.50 -11.84
N THR A 24 23.34 -5.48 -11.28
CA THR A 24 22.05 -5.58 -10.60
C THR A 24 20.99 -5.77 -11.68
N VAL A 25 21.16 -6.85 -12.48
CA VAL A 25 20.17 -7.25 -13.47
C VAL A 25 18.93 -7.56 -12.68
N ASP A 26 17.84 -6.87 -13.00
CA ASP A 26 16.52 -7.22 -12.49
C ASP A 26 16.35 -8.72 -12.74
N PRO A 27 16.05 -9.53 -11.71
CA PRO A 27 15.83 -10.96 -11.91
C PRO A 27 14.82 -11.28 -13.01
N LEU A 28 13.93 -10.34 -13.34
CA LEU A 28 12.96 -10.46 -14.42
C LEU A 28 13.56 -10.20 -15.82
N SER A 29 14.68 -9.49 -15.95
CA SER A 29 15.28 -9.17 -17.25
C SER A 29 16.12 -10.32 -17.84
N ASP A 30 16.46 -11.34 -17.05
CA ASP A 30 17.24 -12.51 -17.49
C ASP A 30 16.36 -13.76 -17.63
N LEU A 31 15.09 -13.58 -18.01
CA LEU A 31 14.16 -14.69 -18.22
C LEU A 31 14.43 -15.37 -19.59
N SER A 32 15.14 -16.46 -19.54
CA SER A 32 15.05 -17.48 -20.60
C SER A 32 13.69 -18.20 -20.50
N PRO A 33 13.15 -18.77 -21.60
CA PRO A 33 11.93 -19.58 -21.56
C PRO A 33 12.14 -20.82 -20.70
N ARG A 34 11.83 -20.73 -19.42
CA ARG A 34 11.98 -21.79 -18.41
C ARG A 34 10.85 -21.70 -17.40
N ALA A 35 10.49 -22.82 -16.80
CA ALA A 35 9.58 -22.81 -15.68
C ALA A 35 10.19 -22.03 -14.50
N GLN A 36 9.41 -21.17 -13.88
CA GLN A 36 9.83 -20.38 -12.74
C GLN A 36 8.90 -20.59 -11.56
N GLY A 37 9.48 -20.89 -10.41
CA GLY A 37 8.83 -20.90 -9.10
C GLY A 37 9.29 -19.71 -8.28
N THR A 38 8.38 -19.17 -7.48
CA THR A 38 8.69 -18.11 -6.50
C THR A 38 8.00 -18.44 -5.20
N ILE A 39 8.75 -18.41 -4.11
CA ILE A 39 8.23 -18.50 -2.74
C ILE A 39 8.73 -17.27 -1.99
N THR A 40 7.79 -16.42 -1.57
CA THR A 40 8.09 -15.16 -0.87
C THR A 40 7.49 -15.17 0.52
N LEU A 41 8.30 -14.87 1.53
CA LEU A 41 7.86 -14.56 2.89
C LEU A 41 8.02 -13.06 3.10
N GLY A 42 6.93 -12.38 3.42
CA GLY A 42 6.89 -10.92 3.57
C GLY A 42 6.57 -10.47 4.99
N ALA A 43 7.23 -9.41 5.42
CA ALA A 43 6.94 -8.65 6.62
C ALA A 43 6.59 -7.22 6.21
N THR A 44 5.31 -6.83 6.29
CA THR A 44 4.85 -5.48 5.94
C THR A 44 4.66 -4.66 7.21
N HIS A 45 5.42 -3.59 7.32
CA HIS A 45 5.37 -2.64 8.42
C HIS A 45 4.35 -1.55 8.13
N THR A 46 3.49 -1.26 9.10
CA THR A 46 2.59 -0.10 9.03
C THR A 46 3.33 1.12 9.59
N PRO A 47 3.56 2.17 8.78
CA PRO A 47 4.26 3.37 9.23
C PRO A 47 3.65 3.97 10.50
N GLY A 48 4.50 4.37 11.44
CA GLY A 48 4.09 5.03 12.68
C GLY A 48 3.39 4.15 13.74
N SER A 49 3.01 2.89 13.42
CA SER A 49 2.27 2.03 14.36
C SER A 49 3.12 0.94 15.01
N GLY A 50 4.28 0.63 14.47
CA GLY A 50 5.08 -0.53 14.88
C GLY A 50 4.42 -1.90 14.59
N THR A 51 3.27 -1.91 13.93
CA THR A 51 2.57 -3.15 13.57
C THR A 51 3.21 -3.77 12.34
N VAL A 52 3.43 -5.08 12.38
CA VAL A 52 3.96 -5.86 11.27
C VAL A 52 2.93 -6.92 10.87
N SER A 53 2.61 -6.99 9.60
CA SER A 53 1.72 -7.99 9.01
C SER A 53 2.52 -8.99 8.19
N PRO A 54 2.41 -10.29 8.48
CA PRO A 54 3.07 -11.33 7.73
C PRO A 54 2.33 -11.65 6.43
N SER A 55 3.07 -12.07 5.40
CA SER A 55 2.51 -12.59 4.16
C SER A 55 3.32 -13.76 3.63
N VAL A 56 2.64 -14.66 2.91
CA VAL A 56 3.27 -15.74 2.15
C VAL A 56 2.66 -15.75 0.76
N SER A 57 3.51 -15.68 -0.25
CA SER A 57 3.13 -15.79 -1.65
C SER A 57 3.90 -16.92 -2.30
N VAL A 58 3.19 -17.76 -3.04
CA VAL A 58 3.78 -18.89 -3.78
C VAL A 58 3.20 -18.89 -5.19
N SER A 59 4.07 -18.93 -6.18
CA SER A 59 3.70 -18.98 -7.59
C SER A 59 4.60 -19.93 -8.35
N PHE A 60 4.03 -20.71 -9.25
CA PHE A 60 4.77 -21.57 -10.17
C PHE A 60 4.22 -21.36 -11.59
N ILE A 61 5.10 -20.97 -12.50
CA ILE A 61 4.77 -20.67 -13.88
C ILE A 61 5.49 -21.68 -14.77
N PRO A 62 4.77 -22.44 -15.63
CA PRO A 62 5.37 -23.50 -16.44
C PRO A 62 6.25 -22.96 -17.56
N ASP A 63 5.96 -21.77 -18.08
CA ASP A 63 6.70 -21.12 -19.14
C ASP A 63 6.68 -19.59 -18.93
N THR A 64 7.84 -18.98 -18.93
CA THR A 64 7.98 -17.53 -18.72
C THR A 64 7.94 -16.73 -20.02
N THR A 65 7.94 -17.37 -21.18
CA THR A 65 7.93 -16.65 -22.48
C THR A 65 6.69 -15.80 -22.69
N ALA A 66 5.56 -16.16 -22.05
CA ALA A 66 4.30 -15.44 -22.19
C ALA A 66 4.12 -14.28 -21.19
N VAL A 67 5.02 -14.11 -20.23
CA VAL A 67 4.81 -13.20 -19.06
C VAL A 67 5.31 -11.78 -19.31
N LEU A 68 6.13 -11.56 -20.34
CA LEU A 68 6.82 -10.28 -20.52
C LEU A 68 6.23 -9.49 -21.69
N SER A 69 5.05 -8.91 -21.45
CA SER A 69 4.66 -7.73 -22.24
C SER A 69 5.36 -6.52 -21.63
N ALA A 70 6.44 -6.07 -22.25
CA ALA A 70 7.15 -4.85 -21.86
C ALA A 70 6.41 -3.58 -22.32
N CYS A 71 5.11 -3.68 -22.62
CA CYS A 71 4.32 -2.56 -23.10
C CYS A 71 4.25 -1.47 -22.02
N GLY A 72 4.54 -0.24 -22.45
CA GLY A 72 4.50 0.93 -21.55
C GLY A 72 5.70 1.06 -20.62
N GLN A 73 6.69 0.17 -20.69
CA GLN A 73 7.91 0.31 -19.89
C GLN A 73 8.85 1.37 -20.47
N GLN A 74 9.38 2.20 -19.61
CA GLN A 74 10.40 3.20 -19.90
C GLN A 74 11.52 3.03 -18.88
N ASP A 75 12.76 3.01 -19.37
CA ASP A 75 13.95 2.93 -18.53
C ASP A 75 14.40 4.35 -18.17
N GLU A 76 14.34 4.68 -16.90
CA GLU A 76 14.74 5.96 -16.33
C GLU A 76 15.97 5.78 -15.43
N GLY A 77 16.97 5.12 -15.96
CA GLY A 77 18.25 4.85 -15.31
C GLY A 77 18.14 3.78 -14.21
N THR A 78 18.08 4.17 -12.94
CA THR A 78 17.89 3.22 -11.81
C THR A 78 16.44 2.86 -11.56
N CYS A 79 15.50 3.52 -12.25
CA CYS A 79 14.07 3.30 -12.18
C CYS A 79 13.54 2.72 -13.49
N VAL A 80 12.59 1.80 -13.39
CA VAL A 80 11.76 1.35 -14.51
C VAL A 80 10.35 1.84 -14.26
N TYR A 81 9.82 2.63 -15.17
CA TYR A 81 8.45 3.11 -15.14
C TYR A 81 7.59 2.28 -16.09
N THR A 82 6.41 1.87 -15.63
CA THR A 82 5.41 1.17 -16.44
C THR A 82 4.15 2.02 -16.48
N GLN A 83 3.83 2.55 -17.65
CA GLN A 83 2.66 3.38 -17.86
C GLN A 83 1.37 2.58 -17.72
N ALA A 84 0.38 3.12 -17.02
CA ALA A 84 -0.97 2.57 -17.03
C ALA A 84 -1.65 2.84 -18.39
N PRO A 85 -2.38 1.86 -18.97
CA PRO A 85 -3.12 2.11 -20.19
C PRO A 85 -4.26 3.11 -19.94
N ASP A 86 -4.34 4.19 -20.72
CA ASP A 86 -5.43 5.17 -20.65
C ASP A 86 -6.42 4.97 -21.80
N CYS A 87 -7.53 4.29 -21.51
CA CYS A 87 -8.63 4.08 -22.46
C CYS A 87 -9.75 5.13 -22.35
N SER A 88 -9.54 6.22 -21.66
CA SER A 88 -10.58 7.25 -21.45
C SER A 88 -11.14 7.81 -22.77
N SER A 89 -10.31 7.89 -23.80
CA SER A 89 -10.69 8.31 -25.16
C SER A 89 -11.32 7.22 -26.01
N LEU A 90 -11.15 5.93 -25.65
CA LEU A 90 -11.62 4.79 -26.44
C LEU A 90 -13.05 4.38 -26.06
N GLY A 91 -13.51 4.72 -24.85
CA GLY A 91 -14.87 4.40 -24.38
C GLY A 91 -15.15 2.90 -24.36
N CYS A 92 -14.32 2.10 -23.66
CA CYS A 92 -14.49 0.65 -23.56
C CYS A 92 -15.91 0.29 -23.11
N LYS A 93 -16.51 -0.71 -23.75
CA LYS A 93 -17.87 -1.16 -23.46
C LYS A 93 -17.92 -2.05 -22.23
N VAL A 94 -19.13 -2.26 -21.72
CA VAL A 94 -19.36 -3.28 -20.68
C VAL A 94 -18.92 -4.64 -21.22
N GLY A 95 -18.07 -5.34 -20.48
CA GLY A 95 -17.43 -6.59 -20.92
C GLY A 95 -16.09 -6.42 -21.63
N GLU A 96 -15.54 -5.21 -21.66
CA GLU A 96 -14.17 -4.95 -22.13
C GLU A 96 -13.31 -4.40 -20.98
N THR A 97 -12.02 -4.71 -21.02
CA THR A 97 -11.00 -4.15 -20.13
C THR A 97 -10.02 -3.29 -20.90
N CYS A 98 -9.60 -2.19 -20.31
CA CYS A 98 -8.52 -1.36 -20.83
C CYS A 98 -7.18 -2.10 -20.68
N GLY A 99 -6.38 -2.10 -21.73
CA GLY A 99 -5.07 -2.74 -21.71
C GLY A 99 -4.24 -2.39 -22.94
N PHE A 100 -3.08 -3.01 -23.08
CA PHE A 100 -2.25 -2.91 -24.28
C PHE A 100 -2.50 -4.12 -25.17
N ASP A 101 -2.59 -3.91 -26.50
CA ASP A 101 -2.59 -4.98 -27.48
C ASP A 101 -1.17 -5.58 -27.68
N ASP A 102 -1.04 -6.58 -28.55
CA ASP A 102 0.24 -7.25 -28.81
C ASP A 102 1.26 -6.33 -29.52
N SER A 103 0.82 -5.17 -30.00
CA SER A 103 1.64 -4.11 -30.60
C SER A 103 1.90 -2.95 -29.63
N CYS A 104 1.56 -3.13 -28.35
CA CYS A 104 1.67 -2.11 -27.29
C CYS A 104 0.83 -0.85 -27.51
N ASN A 105 -0.24 -0.91 -28.31
CA ASN A 105 -1.19 0.18 -28.38
C ASN A 105 -2.26 0.01 -27.29
N VAL A 106 -2.71 1.13 -26.73
CA VAL A 106 -3.83 1.13 -25.78
C VAL A 106 -5.11 0.69 -26.51
N ALA A 107 -5.77 -0.33 -26.00
CA ALA A 107 -6.95 -0.92 -26.60
C ALA A 107 -7.94 -1.43 -25.57
N CYS A 108 -9.23 -1.45 -25.96
CA CYS A 108 -10.26 -2.15 -25.22
C CYS A 108 -10.21 -3.64 -25.60
N LYS A 109 -9.87 -4.50 -24.66
CA LYS A 109 -9.83 -5.95 -24.86
C LYS A 109 -11.08 -6.61 -24.31
N PRO A 110 -11.66 -7.61 -25.00
CA PRO A 110 -12.76 -8.36 -24.44
C PRO A 110 -12.38 -8.94 -23.08
N ALA A 111 -13.18 -8.69 -22.07
CA ALA A 111 -13.00 -9.25 -20.75
C ALA A 111 -13.83 -10.53 -20.63
N CYS A 112 -13.21 -11.54 -20.06
CA CYS A 112 -13.94 -12.76 -19.71
C CYS A 112 -14.81 -12.48 -18.48
N THR A 113 -16.11 -12.36 -18.67
CA THR A 113 -17.08 -11.99 -17.62
C THR A 113 -17.89 -13.18 -17.10
N MET A 114 -17.69 -14.36 -17.70
CA MET A 114 -18.39 -15.57 -17.30
C MET A 114 -17.89 -16.05 -15.92
N SER A 115 -18.81 -16.28 -14.99
CA SER A 115 -18.50 -16.95 -13.73
C SER A 115 -18.30 -18.44 -13.96
N CYS A 116 -17.13 -18.94 -13.64
CA CYS A 116 -16.80 -20.36 -13.74
C CYS A 116 -16.89 -21.05 -12.38
N GLY A 117 -17.07 -22.37 -12.38
CA GLY A 117 -17.04 -23.18 -11.15
C GLY A 117 -15.63 -23.27 -10.55
N ASP A 118 -15.56 -23.86 -9.34
CA ASP A 118 -14.28 -24.10 -8.65
C ASP A 118 -13.33 -24.92 -9.53
N GLY A 119 -12.07 -24.47 -9.59
CA GLY A 119 -11.03 -25.11 -10.41
C GLY A 119 -11.14 -24.84 -11.91
N GLN A 120 -11.97 -23.88 -12.32
CA GLN A 120 -12.09 -23.45 -13.70
C GLN A 120 -11.77 -21.96 -13.85
N LYS A 121 -11.23 -21.57 -14.98
CA LYS A 121 -11.03 -20.15 -15.37
C LYS A 121 -11.82 -19.85 -16.63
N CYS A 122 -12.31 -18.64 -16.72
CA CYS A 122 -12.92 -18.13 -17.95
C CYS A 122 -11.82 -17.91 -19.01
N THR A 123 -12.02 -18.44 -20.17
CA THR A 123 -11.14 -18.25 -21.34
C THR A 123 -11.94 -17.67 -22.49
N MET A 124 -11.28 -16.80 -23.26
CA MET A 124 -11.85 -16.18 -24.46
C MET A 124 -11.36 -16.92 -25.69
N GLY A 125 -12.27 -17.42 -26.52
CA GLY A 125 -11.92 -17.94 -27.84
C GLY A 125 -11.53 -16.82 -28.82
N SER A 126 -10.82 -17.18 -29.87
CA SER A 126 -10.44 -16.24 -30.93
C SER A 126 -11.65 -15.64 -31.68
N ASP A 127 -12.79 -16.26 -31.57
CA ASP A 127 -14.09 -15.82 -32.11
C ASP A 127 -14.88 -14.93 -31.12
N GLY A 128 -14.31 -14.63 -29.94
CA GLY A 128 -14.94 -13.87 -28.86
C GLY A 128 -15.89 -14.72 -27.99
N SER A 129 -15.96 -16.03 -28.19
CA SER A 129 -16.73 -16.92 -27.32
C SER A 129 -16.06 -17.06 -25.95
N GLN A 130 -16.88 -17.07 -24.90
CA GLN A 130 -16.39 -17.31 -23.55
C GLN A 130 -16.63 -18.76 -23.15
N SER A 131 -15.64 -19.39 -22.55
CA SER A 131 -15.76 -20.76 -22.05
C SER A 131 -15.05 -20.92 -20.72
N CYS A 132 -15.53 -21.84 -19.88
CA CYS A 132 -14.84 -22.22 -18.67
C CYS A 132 -13.92 -23.41 -18.96
N THR A 133 -12.63 -23.21 -18.79
CA THR A 133 -11.63 -24.27 -18.91
C THR A 133 -11.08 -24.65 -17.56
N ALA A 134 -10.77 -25.94 -17.34
CA ALA A 134 -10.12 -26.37 -16.12
C ALA A 134 -8.81 -25.60 -15.92
N ILE A 135 -8.57 -25.15 -14.69
CA ILE A 135 -7.26 -24.60 -14.31
C ILE A 135 -6.32 -25.79 -14.22
N GLN A 136 -5.40 -25.90 -15.15
CA GLN A 136 -4.34 -26.88 -15.04
C GLN A 136 -3.36 -26.41 -13.96
N THR A 137 -3.17 -27.23 -12.93
CA THR A 137 -2.26 -26.89 -11.84
C THR A 137 -0.83 -27.24 -12.26
N PHE A 138 0.04 -26.26 -12.13
CA PHE A 138 1.47 -26.45 -12.17
C PHE A 138 2.01 -26.01 -10.82
N ASP A 139 2.34 -26.97 -9.97
CA ASP A 139 2.60 -26.73 -8.56
C ASP A 139 3.80 -27.53 -8.03
N ALA A 140 4.08 -27.45 -6.75
CA ALA A 140 5.11 -28.22 -6.05
C ALA A 140 4.52 -29.08 -4.90
N GLY A 141 3.21 -29.29 -4.90
CA GLY A 141 2.50 -29.96 -3.82
C GLY A 141 2.48 -29.14 -2.53
N ALA A 142 2.36 -29.82 -1.40
CA ALA A 142 2.42 -29.15 -0.09
C ALA A 142 3.82 -28.55 0.15
N ILE A 143 3.84 -27.29 0.61
CA ILE A 143 5.07 -26.58 0.96
C ILE A 143 5.04 -26.24 2.44
N ALA A 144 6.11 -26.54 3.14
CA ALA A 144 6.34 -26.16 4.53
C ALA A 144 7.62 -25.33 4.64
N VAL A 145 7.59 -24.28 5.45
CA VAL A 145 8.79 -23.49 5.78
C VAL A 145 9.03 -23.54 7.27
N SER A 146 10.24 -23.88 7.66
CA SER A 146 10.71 -23.92 9.05
C SER A 146 11.82 -22.90 9.31
N GLY A 147 12.14 -22.65 10.58
CA GLY A 147 13.00 -21.54 10.99
C GLY A 147 12.24 -20.20 11.08
N THR A 148 10.93 -20.24 10.91
CA THR A 148 10.02 -19.09 10.95
C THR A 148 9.49 -18.84 12.36
N ASN A 149 9.07 -17.59 12.63
CA ASN A 149 8.47 -17.19 13.91
C ASN A 149 7.03 -17.72 14.09
N MET A 150 6.41 -18.18 13.02
CA MET A 150 5.05 -18.74 13.01
C MET A 150 5.01 -19.94 12.06
N PRO A 151 4.09 -20.91 12.28
CA PRO A 151 3.96 -22.05 11.39
C PRO A 151 3.56 -21.63 9.97
N ILE A 152 4.31 -22.07 8.96
CA ILE A 152 4.00 -21.83 7.55
C ILE A 152 3.89 -23.16 6.83
N ALA A 153 2.67 -23.47 6.41
CA ALA A 153 2.38 -24.57 5.51
C ALA A 153 1.31 -24.12 4.51
N VAL A 154 1.57 -24.33 3.23
CA VAL A 154 0.68 -23.95 2.14
C VAL A 154 0.45 -25.13 1.20
N TYR A 155 -0.73 -25.17 0.63
CA TYR A 155 -1.19 -26.23 -0.27
C TYR A 155 -1.72 -25.61 -1.55
N PRO A 156 -1.58 -26.27 -2.70
CA PRO A 156 -2.22 -25.77 -3.91
C PRO A 156 -3.72 -25.51 -3.72
N PRO A 157 -4.26 -24.36 -4.17
CA PRO A 157 -3.67 -23.31 -4.97
C PRO A 157 -2.87 -22.22 -4.21
N TYR A 158 -2.24 -22.55 -3.10
CA TYR A 158 -1.32 -21.73 -2.30
C TYR A 158 -1.91 -20.47 -1.67
N GLY A 159 -3.17 -20.48 -1.32
CA GLY A 159 -3.74 -19.45 -0.46
C GLY A 159 -3.20 -19.57 0.97
N TRP A 160 -2.61 -18.51 1.50
CA TRP A 160 -2.20 -18.45 2.90
C TRP A 160 -2.90 -17.29 3.60
N LYS A 161 -3.41 -17.55 4.79
CA LYS A 161 -4.04 -16.54 5.65
C LYS A 161 -3.69 -16.83 7.09
N THR A 162 -3.44 -15.78 7.86
CA THR A 162 -3.21 -15.86 9.30
C THR A 162 -3.88 -14.69 10.00
N THR A 163 -4.18 -14.86 11.27
CA THR A 163 -4.56 -13.81 12.20
C THR A 163 -3.37 -13.37 13.06
N ASP A 164 -2.23 -14.05 12.93
CA ASP A 164 -1.01 -13.71 13.63
C ASP A 164 -0.46 -12.36 13.13
N THR A 165 0.17 -11.64 14.02
CA THR A 165 0.88 -10.39 13.73
C THR A 165 2.37 -10.58 14.00
N GLY A 166 3.19 -9.70 13.43
CA GLY A 166 4.64 -9.76 13.55
C GLY A 166 5.31 -10.31 12.29
N SER A 167 6.62 -10.23 12.23
CA SER A 167 7.40 -10.76 11.12
C SER A 167 7.35 -12.29 11.07
N PRO A 168 7.16 -12.92 9.90
CA PRO A 168 7.19 -14.36 9.78
C PRO A 168 8.59 -14.95 9.99
N PHE A 169 9.63 -14.15 10.00
CA PHE A 169 11.02 -14.56 10.22
C PHE A 169 11.76 -13.59 11.13
N ALA A 170 12.76 -14.09 11.83
CA ALA A 170 13.75 -13.25 12.51
C ALA A 170 14.76 -12.66 11.50
N PRO A 171 15.29 -11.44 11.73
CA PRO A 171 16.30 -10.83 10.86
C PRO A 171 17.51 -11.75 10.64
N GLY A 172 17.82 -12.06 9.38
CA GLY A 172 18.96 -12.90 9.01
C GLY A 172 18.84 -14.38 9.38
N ALA A 173 17.67 -14.85 9.79
CA ALA A 173 17.43 -16.24 10.15
C ALA A 173 17.75 -17.21 9.02
N ASP A 174 18.23 -18.40 9.37
CA ASP A 174 18.31 -19.52 8.45
C ASP A 174 16.92 -20.16 8.35
N LEU A 175 16.38 -20.15 7.14
CA LEU A 175 15.08 -20.69 6.80
C LEU A 175 15.26 -21.96 5.97
N HIS A 176 14.30 -22.86 6.08
CA HIS A 176 14.34 -24.12 5.36
C HIS A 176 12.98 -24.39 4.73
N VAL A 177 12.94 -24.59 3.41
CA VAL A 177 11.73 -24.86 2.64
C VAL A 177 11.76 -26.29 2.13
N TYR A 178 10.64 -26.99 2.34
CA TYR A 178 10.37 -28.31 1.83
C TYR A 178 9.13 -28.29 0.97
N ALA A 179 9.20 -28.92 -0.21
CA ALA A 179 8.06 -29.16 -1.08
C ALA A 179 7.90 -30.65 -1.35
N ALA A 180 6.66 -31.16 -1.22
CA ALA A 180 6.36 -32.57 -1.34
C ALA A 180 6.45 -33.11 -2.79
N GLY A 181 6.36 -32.23 -3.76
CA GLY A 181 6.17 -32.53 -5.17
C GLY A 181 4.70 -32.55 -5.56
N PRO A 182 4.37 -32.32 -6.83
CA PRO A 182 3.00 -32.21 -7.33
C PRO A 182 2.34 -33.58 -7.44
N THR A 183 1.01 -33.58 -7.45
CA THR A 183 0.22 -34.77 -7.82
C THR A 183 0.06 -34.90 -9.35
N GLY A 184 0.30 -33.83 -10.09
CA GLY A 184 0.21 -33.72 -11.54
C GLY A 184 1.50 -33.17 -12.15
N ALA A 185 1.39 -32.05 -12.85
CA ALA A 185 2.53 -31.35 -13.43
C ALA A 185 3.10 -30.29 -12.47
N GLY A 186 4.42 -30.14 -12.45
CA GLY A 186 5.04 -29.12 -11.61
C GLY A 186 6.48 -29.43 -11.22
N TYR A 187 6.90 -28.85 -10.09
CA TYR A 187 8.22 -29.02 -9.53
C TYR A 187 8.34 -30.34 -8.77
N ALA A 188 9.32 -31.14 -9.12
CA ALA A 188 9.64 -32.32 -8.32
C ALA A 188 9.93 -31.91 -6.86
N LYS A 189 9.78 -32.85 -5.93
CA LYS A 189 10.15 -32.68 -4.53
C LYS A 189 11.50 -31.95 -4.39
N PHE A 190 11.53 -30.92 -3.54
CA PHE A 190 12.77 -30.22 -3.18
C PHE A 190 12.84 -29.92 -1.68
N ASP A 191 14.06 -29.67 -1.23
CA ASP A 191 14.43 -29.46 0.16
C ASP A 191 15.64 -28.51 0.18
N MET A 192 15.46 -27.28 0.66
CA MET A 192 16.44 -26.21 0.49
C MET A 192 16.47 -25.27 1.69
N SER A 193 17.65 -24.72 1.97
CA SER A 193 17.85 -23.68 2.97
C SER A 193 18.12 -22.34 2.28
N PHE A 194 17.69 -21.25 2.89
CA PHE A 194 17.92 -19.88 2.46
C PHE A 194 17.94 -18.95 3.66
N LYS A 195 18.42 -17.71 3.47
CA LYS A 195 18.49 -16.75 4.56
C LYS A 195 17.40 -15.69 4.46
N ALA A 196 16.86 -15.32 5.62
CA ALA A 196 15.95 -14.18 5.71
C ALA A 196 16.73 -12.86 5.53
N THR A 197 16.03 -11.86 4.95
CA THR A 197 16.50 -10.47 4.96
C THR A 197 16.46 -9.89 6.38
N THR A 198 17.13 -8.77 6.60
CA THR A 198 16.91 -7.95 7.80
C THR A 198 15.64 -7.12 7.67
N LEU A 199 15.04 -6.74 8.80
CA LEU A 199 13.86 -5.89 8.73
C LEU A 199 14.24 -4.49 8.22
N LEU A 200 13.40 -3.95 7.37
CA LEU A 200 13.53 -2.58 6.89
C LEU A 200 13.00 -1.62 7.97
N GLU A 201 13.75 -0.57 8.21
CA GLU A 201 13.35 0.54 9.07
C GLU A 201 13.55 1.82 8.26
N ALA A 202 12.46 2.41 7.75
CA ALA A 202 12.52 3.70 7.08
C ALA A 202 12.92 4.79 8.09
N ASN A 203 13.79 5.71 7.68
CA ASN A 203 14.29 6.79 8.53
C ASN A 203 14.43 8.10 7.72
N PRO A 204 13.53 9.09 7.92
CA PRO A 204 12.34 9.01 8.77
C PRO A 204 11.31 7.98 8.28
N SER A 205 10.43 7.51 9.17
CA SER A 205 9.31 6.63 8.82
C SER A 205 8.40 7.31 7.78
N LEU A 206 7.80 6.53 6.87
CA LEU A 206 7.04 7.06 5.74
C LEU A 206 5.85 7.94 6.14
N ASP A 207 5.26 7.75 7.32
CA ASP A 207 4.19 8.60 7.84
C ASP A 207 4.66 10.01 8.27
N GLN A 208 5.96 10.22 8.36
CA GLN A 208 6.58 11.52 8.66
C GLN A 208 6.96 12.31 7.39
N LEU A 209 6.77 11.72 6.20
CA LEU A 209 7.04 12.40 4.95
C LEU A 209 6.17 13.65 4.82
N SER A 210 6.78 14.75 4.38
CA SER A 210 6.03 15.96 4.06
C SER A 210 5.30 15.79 2.73
N LEU A 211 3.99 16.04 2.72
CA LEU A 211 3.23 16.03 1.46
C LEU A 211 3.69 17.10 0.48
N SER A 212 4.31 18.21 0.97
CA SER A 212 4.92 19.23 0.09
C SER A 212 6.15 18.70 -0.63
N ASP A 213 6.90 17.78 -0.03
CA ASP A 213 8.05 17.14 -0.69
C ASP A 213 7.59 16.06 -1.67
N VAL A 214 6.57 15.29 -1.30
CA VAL A 214 6.00 14.24 -2.16
C VAL A 214 5.29 14.82 -3.39
N PHE A 215 4.50 15.89 -3.23
CA PHE A 215 3.69 16.48 -4.29
C PHE A 215 4.23 17.82 -4.83
N GLY A 216 5.38 18.29 -4.33
CA GLY A 216 6.10 19.49 -4.79
C GLY A 216 6.81 19.28 -6.12
N ASP A 217 7.77 20.16 -6.44
CA ASP A 217 8.47 20.15 -7.72
C ASP A 217 9.91 19.59 -7.63
N SER A 218 10.34 19.17 -6.45
CA SER A 218 11.68 18.63 -6.21
C SER A 218 11.69 17.11 -6.20
N ASP A 219 12.86 16.52 -6.42
CA ASP A 219 13.10 15.09 -6.23
C ASP A 219 12.80 14.69 -4.80
N LEU A 220 12.34 13.45 -4.60
CA LEU A 220 12.01 12.91 -3.28
C LEU A 220 13.12 12.00 -2.77
N THR A 221 13.77 12.38 -1.68
CA THR A 221 14.76 11.53 -1.02
C THR A 221 14.09 10.71 0.08
N LEU A 222 14.28 9.39 0.02
CA LEU A 222 13.84 8.42 1.01
C LEU A 222 15.05 7.83 1.71
N GLY A 223 14.93 7.57 3.02
CA GLY A 223 16.00 7.01 3.83
C GLY A 223 15.57 5.75 4.58
N TRP A 224 16.53 4.92 4.95
CA TRP A 224 16.35 3.74 5.79
C TRP A 224 17.64 3.40 6.53
N LEU A 225 17.54 2.55 7.56
CA LEU A 225 18.74 1.99 8.18
C LEU A 225 19.46 1.06 7.19
N PRO A 226 20.77 1.29 6.91
CA PRO A 226 21.51 0.51 5.94
C PRO A 226 21.52 -0.99 6.23
N GLY A 227 21.55 -1.78 5.17
CA GLY A 227 21.67 -3.24 5.21
C GLY A 227 22.59 -3.76 4.11
N ASN A 228 22.44 -5.04 3.77
CA ASN A 228 23.29 -5.69 2.77
C ASN A 228 22.48 -6.48 1.72
N ASP A 229 21.22 -6.15 1.54
CA ASP A 229 20.34 -6.80 0.59
C ASP A 229 20.03 -5.86 -0.60
N ARG A 230 18.96 -6.09 -1.32
CA ARG A 230 18.47 -5.17 -2.34
C ARG A 230 17.35 -4.32 -1.75
N VAL A 231 17.31 -3.06 -2.09
CA VAL A 231 16.19 -2.20 -1.74
C VAL A 231 15.50 -1.73 -3.02
N TYR A 232 14.20 -1.88 -3.05
CA TYR A 232 13.35 -1.34 -4.11
C TYR A 232 12.50 -0.21 -3.55
N ILE A 233 12.41 0.87 -4.30
CA ILE A 233 11.41 1.90 -4.10
C ILE A 233 10.31 1.65 -5.12
N LEU A 234 9.10 1.42 -4.63
CA LEU A 234 7.92 1.18 -5.46
C LEU A 234 7.00 2.37 -5.33
N ALA A 235 6.59 2.92 -6.45
CA ALA A 235 5.64 4.02 -6.50
C ALA A 235 4.50 3.64 -7.46
N SER A 236 3.25 3.77 -7.04
CA SER A 236 2.10 3.52 -7.91
C SER A 236 1.04 4.61 -7.78
N GLY A 237 0.43 4.95 -8.90
CA GLY A 237 -0.58 6.00 -9.01
C GLY A 237 -1.42 5.87 -10.27
N ALA A 238 -2.19 6.91 -10.56
CA ALA A 238 -3.10 6.90 -11.71
C ALA A 238 -2.39 6.83 -13.08
N GLY A 239 -1.14 7.30 -13.17
CA GLY A 239 -0.33 7.28 -14.40
C GLY A 239 0.38 5.94 -14.63
N GLY A 240 0.60 5.15 -13.58
CA GLY A 240 1.30 3.89 -13.70
C GLY A 240 2.06 3.51 -12.43
N GLU A 241 3.11 2.73 -12.63
CA GLU A 241 3.96 2.23 -11.56
C GLU A 241 5.44 2.48 -11.89
N ALA A 242 6.23 2.80 -10.89
CA ALA A 242 7.68 2.85 -11.01
C ALA A 242 8.33 1.93 -9.98
N ARG A 243 9.42 1.29 -10.40
CA ARG A 243 10.27 0.48 -9.54
C ARG A 243 11.70 0.94 -9.69
N CYS A 244 12.28 1.47 -8.63
CA CYS A 244 13.67 1.92 -8.58
C CYS A 244 14.49 0.94 -7.75
N LEU A 245 15.69 0.60 -8.23
CA LEU A 245 16.63 -0.23 -7.49
C LEU A 245 17.65 0.65 -6.78
N ALA A 246 17.74 0.51 -5.46
CA ALA A 246 18.65 1.25 -4.61
C ALA A 246 19.71 0.33 -3.99
N ASN A 247 20.86 0.91 -3.67
CA ASN A 247 21.90 0.22 -2.91
C ASN A 247 21.57 0.29 -1.41
N ASP A 248 21.30 -0.86 -0.81
CA ASP A 248 20.93 -0.95 0.60
C ASP A 248 21.97 -0.37 1.57
N ALA A 249 23.25 -0.49 1.24
CA ALA A 249 24.34 0.00 2.07
C ALA A 249 24.44 1.54 2.13
N GLU A 250 23.83 2.25 1.17
CA GLU A 250 23.80 3.71 1.15
C GLU A 250 22.74 4.27 2.12
N GLY A 251 21.73 3.49 2.48
CA GLY A 251 20.69 3.88 3.41
C GLY A 251 19.78 5.02 2.91
N SER A 252 19.88 5.38 1.63
CA SER A 252 19.03 6.41 1.03
C SER A 252 18.95 6.26 -0.49
N PHE A 253 17.88 6.83 -1.06
CA PHE A 253 17.69 6.93 -2.50
C PHE A 253 16.86 8.16 -2.84
N THR A 254 17.22 8.82 -3.93
CA THR A 254 16.48 9.97 -4.44
C THR A 254 15.70 9.55 -5.69
N VAL A 255 14.36 9.59 -5.56
CA VAL A 255 13.44 9.31 -6.67
C VAL A 255 13.31 10.58 -7.52
N PRO A 256 13.63 10.54 -8.82
CA PRO A 256 13.51 11.70 -9.71
C PRO A 256 12.07 12.22 -9.79
N ARG A 257 11.92 13.52 -9.87
CA ARG A 257 10.61 14.18 -9.90
C ARG A 257 9.77 13.82 -11.10
N ASP A 258 10.39 13.65 -12.26
CA ASP A 258 9.74 13.24 -13.51
C ASP A 258 9.11 11.85 -13.39
N VAL A 259 9.79 10.90 -12.75
CA VAL A 259 9.26 9.56 -12.43
C VAL A 259 8.02 9.66 -11.55
N LEU A 260 8.07 10.44 -10.45
CA LEU A 260 6.92 10.64 -9.57
C LEU A 260 5.75 11.29 -10.29
N THR A 261 6.03 12.27 -11.14
CA THR A 261 5.02 12.97 -11.93
C THR A 261 4.34 12.02 -12.93
N ALA A 262 5.13 11.19 -13.61
CA ALA A 262 4.61 10.17 -14.53
C ALA A 262 3.71 9.17 -13.80
N VAL A 263 4.13 8.68 -12.64
CA VAL A 263 3.37 7.72 -11.81
C VAL A 263 2.04 8.33 -11.32
N MET A 264 2.04 9.57 -10.86
CA MET A 264 0.82 10.23 -10.38
C MET A 264 -0.18 10.50 -11.51
N GLY A 265 0.31 10.81 -12.72
CA GLY A 265 -0.55 11.25 -13.82
C GLY A 265 -1.22 12.61 -13.58
N ASP A 266 -2.12 13.00 -14.50
CA ASP A 266 -2.64 14.37 -14.54
C ASP A 266 -3.89 14.62 -13.67
N LYS A 267 -4.61 13.56 -13.25
CA LYS A 267 -5.98 13.69 -12.73
C LYS A 267 -6.11 13.83 -11.22
N VAL A 268 -5.35 13.05 -10.46
CA VAL A 268 -5.43 13.03 -8.99
C VAL A 268 -4.02 12.92 -8.43
N LYS A 269 -3.63 13.88 -7.62
CA LYS A 269 -2.35 13.82 -6.90
C LYS A 269 -2.46 12.83 -5.73
N ALA A 270 -2.41 11.55 -6.06
CA ALA A 270 -2.37 10.44 -5.12
C ALA A 270 -1.24 9.49 -5.51
N LEU A 271 -0.57 8.94 -4.52
CA LEU A 271 0.59 8.08 -4.67
C LEU A 271 0.61 7.02 -3.57
N THR A 272 0.77 5.76 -3.94
CA THR A 272 1.20 4.72 -2.99
C THR A 272 2.71 4.55 -3.13
N LEU A 273 3.41 4.69 -2.03
CA LEU A 273 4.87 4.63 -1.95
C LEU A 273 5.27 3.49 -1.02
N SER A 274 6.23 2.68 -1.47
CA SER A 274 6.78 1.60 -0.65
C SER A 274 8.30 1.58 -0.73
N ILE A 275 8.93 1.26 0.39
CA ILE A 275 10.34 0.87 0.45
C ILE A 275 10.36 -0.61 0.80
N GLU A 276 10.97 -1.42 -0.03
CA GLU A 276 11.06 -2.87 0.15
C GLU A 276 12.51 -3.32 0.16
N ARG A 277 12.95 -3.90 1.27
CA ARG A 277 14.21 -4.66 1.33
C ARG A 277 13.93 -6.10 0.97
N MET A 278 14.68 -6.65 0.02
CA MET A 278 14.48 -8.00 -0.48
C MET A 278 15.79 -8.78 -0.52
N ARG A 279 15.79 -9.96 0.05
CA ARG A 279 16.80 -10.98 -0.21
C ARG A 279 16.23 -12.00 -1.17
N LEU A 280 16.97 -12.29 -2.22
CA LEU A 280 16.62 -13.27 -3.24
C LEU A 280 17.73 -14.31 -3.34
N GLU A 281 17.39 -15.57 -3.19
CA GLU A 281 18.24 -16.69 -3.50
C GLU A 281 17.62 -17.49 -4.66
N ARG A 282 18.30 -17.50 -5.82
CA ARG A 282 17.85 -18.21 -7.01
C ARG A 282 18.54 -19.56 -7.13
N HIS A 283 17.75 -20.60 -7.12
CA HIS A 283 18.16 -21.97 -7.42
C HIS A 283 17.83 -22.32 -8.86
N GLN A 284 18.82 -22.77 -9.60
CA GLN A 284 18.69 -23.14 -11.01
C GLN A 284 18.68 -24.67 -11.14
N ASP A 285 18.23 -25.14 -12.31
CA ASP A 285 18.26 -26.55 -12.69
C ASP A 285 17.40 -27.48 -11.80
N LEU A 286 16.33 -26.94 -11.19
CA LEU A 286 15.35 -27.80 -10.55
C LEU A 286 14.66 -28.69 -11.59
N LYS A 287 14.26 -29.88 -11.14
CA LYS A 287 13.53 -30.83 -11.98
C LYS A 287 12.04 -30.49 -11.95
N THR A 288 11.42 -30.58 -13.12
CA THR A 288 9.96 -30.59 -13.28
C THR A 288 9.49 -31.97 -13.71
N VAL A 289 8.22 -32.26 -13.46
CA VAL A 289 7.55 -33.52 -13.78
C VAL A 289 6.18 -33.26 -14.40
N GLY A 290 5.67 -34.24 -15.15
CA GLY A 290 4.36 -34.15 -15.80
C GLY A 290 4.40 -33.42 -17.14
N SER A 291 3.21 -33.14 -17.69
CA SER A 291 2.98 -32.37 -18.90
C SER A 291 1.74 -31.50 -18.74
N LEU A 292 1.71 -30.34 -19.40
CA LEU A 292 0.56 -29.47 -19.50
C LEU A 292 0.13 -29.40 -20.95
N ASP A 293 -1.17 -29.54 -21.24
CA ASP A 293 -1.75 -29.43 -22.57
C ASP A 293 -1.05 -30.25 -23.65
N SER A 294 -0.55 -31.44 -23.31
CA SER A 294 0.24 -32.32 -24.19
C SER A 294 1.63 -31.78 -24.57
N GLU A 295 2.04 -30.64 -24.07
CA GLU A 295 3.38 -30.10 -24.28
C GLU A 295 4.35 -30.59 -23.20
N THR A 296 5.59 -30.83 -23.61
CA THR A 296 6.66 -31.19 -22.66
C THR A 296 7.06 -29.95 -21.89
N ILE A 297 6.86 -29.97 -20.58
CA ILE A 297 7.31 -28.90 -19.69
C ILE A 297 8.87 -28.83 -19.77
N GLN A 298 9.40 -27.64 -19.66
CA GLN A 298 10.85 -27.44 -19.62
C GLN A 298 11.46 -28.31 -18.51
N PRO A 299 12.44 -29.16 -18.81
CA PRO A 299 12.98 -30.14 -17.87
C PRO A 299 13.79 -29.47 -16.73
N LYS A 300 14.13 -28.19 -16.91
CA LYS A 300 14.86 -27.38 -15.93
C LYS A 300 14.07 -26.15 -15.58
N ALA A 301 14.03 -25.84 -14.31
CA ALA A 301 13.27 -24.73 -13.78
C ALA A 301 14.10 -23.93 -12.77
N TRP A 302 13.75 -22.69 -12.59
CA TRP A 302 14.28 -21.83 -11.56
C TRP A 302 13.32 -21.75 -10.38
N LEU A 303 13.88 -21.66 -9.18
CA LEU A 303 13.14 -21.36 -7.97
C LEU A 303 13.77 -20.17 -7.28
N ASP A 304 13.00 -19.13 -7.11
CA ASP A 304 13.34 -17.93 -6.38
C ASP A 304 12.78 -18.04 -4.96
N LEU A 305 13.67 -18.12 -3.98
CA LEU A 305 13.34 -18.03 -2.57
C LEU A 305 13.57 -16.59 -2.12
N GLN A 306 12.51 -15.93 -1.67
CA GLN A 306 12.54 -14.51 -1.35
C GLN A 306 12.08 -14.27 0.07
N THR A 307 12.71 -13.33 0.73
CA THR A 307 12.19 -12.69 1.93
C THR A 307 12.15 -11.19 1.74
N THR A 308 11.04 -10.57 2.12
CA THR A 308 10.84 -9.13 1.97
C THR A 308 10.50 -8.50 3.32
N SER A 309 10.97 -7.28 3.51
CA SER A 309 10.55 -6.40 4.57
C SER A 309 10.18 -5.06 3.94
N THR A 310 8.92 -4.67 4.08
CA THR A 310 8.34 -3.57 3.32
C THR A 310 7.67 -2.58 4.27
N GLU A 311 7.86 -1.29 4.02
CA GLU A 311 7.04 -0.23 4.60
C GLU A 311 6.27 0.45 3.46
N THR A 312 4.96 0.62 3.62
CA THR A 312 4.07 1.14 2.56
C THR A 312 3.14 2.20 3.11
N ILE A 313 2.98 3.30 2.35
CA ILE A 313 2.02 4.36 2.67
C ILE A 313 1.27 4.79 1.42
N SER A 314 -0.02 5.11 1.60
CA SER A 314 -0.84 5.77 0.58
C SER A 314 -0.98 7.24 0.93
N LEU A 315 -0.60 8.11 0.01
CA LEU A 315 -0.52 9.55 0.17
C LEU A 315 -1.47 10.23 -0.82
N GLN A 316 -2.07 11.32 -0.39
CA GLN A 316 -2.91 12.17 -1.22
C GLN A 316 -2.58 13.63 -0.95
N ALA A 317 -2.53 14.44 -2.01
CA ALA A 317 -2.35 15.87 -1.87
C ALA A 317 -3.56 16.49 -1.16
N CYS A 318 -3.29 17.45 -0.29
CA CYS A 318 -4.34 18.12 0.47
C CYS A 318 -5.25 18.96 -0.45
N THR A 319 -6.55 18.92 -0.17
CA THR A 319 -7.53 19.76 -0.84
C THR A 319 -7.47 21.20 -0.30
N THR A 320 -8.08 22.12 -1.05
CA THR A 320 -8.15 23.52 -0.65
C THR A 320 -8.76 23.66 0.75
N GLY A 321 -8.07 24.35 1.64
CA GLY A 321 -8.48 24.56 3.04
C GLY A 321 -7.89 23.58 4.03
N GLN A 322 -7.24 22.51 3.57
CA GLN A 322 -6.50 21.61 4.42
C GLN A 322 -5.01 21.97 4.49
N THR A 323 -4.38 21.64 5.60
CA THR A 323 -2.95 21.79 5.85
C THR A 323 -2.29 20.41 5.90
N SER A 324 -1.12 20.28 5.30
CA SER A 324 -0.29 19.08 5.41
C SER A 324 0.37 19.02 6.79
N CYS A 325 0.05 17.96 7.54
CA CYS A 325 0.69 17.66 8.83
C CYS A 325 1.35 16.28 8.73
N GLY A 326 2.63 16.26 8.33
CA GLY A 326 3.30 15.04 7.89
C GLY A 326 2.61 14.47 6.65
N ALA A 327 2.36 13.18 6.65
CA ALA A 327 1.69 12.46 5.57
C ALA A 327 0.14 12.57 5.59
N LYS A 328 -0.43 13.43 6.42
CA LYS A 328 -1.89 13.59 6.58
C LYS A 328 -2.34 15.00 6.22
N CYS A 329 -3.52 15.08 5.65
CA CYS A 329 -4.22 16.34 5.44
C CYS A 329 -5.19 16.58 6.57
N VAL A 330 -5.07 17.71 7.24
CA VAL A 330 -5.94 18.09 8.36
C VAL A 330 -6.54 19.48 8.12
N ASP A 331 -7.74 19.70 8.59
CA ASP A 331 -8.32 21.03 8.67
C ASP A 331 -7.92 21.67 10.01
N THR A 332 -6.86 22.47 10.00
CA THR A 332 -6.34 23.13 11.21
C THR A 332 -7.34 24.11 11.83
N LYS A 333 -8.46 24.40 11.17
CA LYS A 333 -9.49 25.26 11.73
C LYS A 333 -10.46 24.53 12.65
N SER A 334 -10.58 23.21 12.47
CA SER A 334 -11.59 22.39 13.18
C SER A 334 -11.00 21.17 13.88
N ASP A 335 -9.79 20.71 13.52
CA ASP A 335 -9.15 19.54 14.10
C ASP A 335 -8.59 19.87 15.50
N PRO A 336 -9.08 19.22 16.60
CA PRO A 336 -8.63 19.50 17.95
C PRO A 336 -7.19 19.08 18.25
N ASP A 337 -6.63 18.15 17.47
CA ASP A 337 -5.24 17.69 17.61
C ASP A 337 -4.24 18.51 16.79
N ASN A 338 -4.74 19.35 15.88
CA ASN A 338 -3.93 20.18 14.97
C ASN A 338 -4.45 21.62 14.88
N CYS A 339 -4.97 22.16 15.96
CA CYS A 339 -5.69 23.44 15.97
C CYS A 339 -4.77 24.65 15.71
N GLY A 340 -5.00 25.32 14.61
CA GLY A 340 -4.22 26.46 14.14
C GLY A 340 -2.87 26.10 13.51
N SER A 341 -2.31 24.95 13.90
CA SER A 341 -1.05 24.41 13.34
C SER A 341 -0.93 22.92 13.65
N CYS A 342 -0.11 22.21 12.83
CA CYS A 342 0.15 20.78 13.04
C CYS A 342 0.66 20.50 14.46
N GLY A 343 0.11 19.46 15.09
CA GLY A 343 0.50 18.98 16.43
C GLY A 343 0.07 19.88 17.59
N ASN A 344 -0.64 20.97 17.33
CA ASN A 344 -1.19 21.81 18.38
C ASN A 344 -2.50 21.24 18.91
N SER A 345 -2.41 20.36 19.90
CA SER A 345 -3.58 19.71 20.51
C SER A 345 -4.23 20.62 21.56
N CYS A 346 -5.55 20.70 21.50
CA CYS A 346 -6.35 21.49 22.43
C CYS A 346 -6.54 20.83 23.83
N SER A 347 -5.80 19.79 24.16
CA SER A 347 -5.79 19.14 25.49
C SER A 347 -7.20 18.81 26.00
N GLY A 348 -8.06 18.21 25.17
CA GLY A 348 -9.44 17.86 25.51
C GLY A 348 -10.46 18.98 25.22
N GLY A 349 -10.02 20.14 24.69
CA GLY A 349 -10.88 21.19 24.15
C GLY A 349 -11.27 20.95 22.69
N SER A 350 -12.08 21.84 22.14
CA SER A 350 -12.40 21.87 20.70
C SER A 350 -11.56 22.90 19.96
N CYS A 351 -11.39 22.70 18.65
CA CYS A 351 -10.78 23.69 17.77
C CYS A 351 -11.86 24.47 17.04
N TYR A 352 -11.78 25.78 17.07
CA TYR A 352 -12.66 26.67 16.32
C TYR A 352 -11.85 27.75 15.61
N ASP A 353 -11.98 27.80 14.30
CA ASP A 353 -11.24 28.70 13.41
C ASP A 353 -9.74 28.82 13.74
N GLY A 354 -9.11 27.66 14.03
CA GLY A 354 -7.70 27.57 14.35
C GLY A 354 -7.31 28.00 15.77
N SER A 355 -8.28 28.19 16.65
CA SER A 355 -8.05 28.55 18.06
C SER A 355 -8.62 27.48 18.98
N CYS A 356 -7.78 27.00 19.91
CA CYS A 356 -8.24 26.07 20.93
C CYS A 356 -9.23 26.74 21.86
N GLN A 357 -10.41 26.16 21.93
CA GLN A 357 -11.40 26.49 22.94
C GLN A 357 -11.15 25.56 24.14
N THR A 358 -10.55 26.10 25.18
CA THR A 358 -10.31 25.32 26.41
C THR A 358 -11.64 25.09 27.11
N SER A 359 -12.00 23.85 27.35
CA SER A 359 -13.08 23.48 28.30
C SER A 359 -12.60 23.69 29.73
N THR A 360 -12.25 24.95 30.10
CA THR A 360 -12.08 25.30 31.49
C THR A 360 -13.47 25.49 32.10
N GLY A 361 -14.06 24.41 32.67
CA GLY A 361 -15.22 24.47 33.55
C GLY A 361 -16.37 25.37 33.05
N GLY A 362 -16.67 25.32 31.76
CA GLY A 362 -17.71 26.13 31.14
C GLY A 362 -19.10 25.70 31.62
N SER A 363 -20.03 26.64 31.75
CA SER A 363 -21.44 26.31 31.91
C SER A 363 -21.93 25.45 30.73
N CYS A 364 -22.98 24.64 30.92
CA CYS A 364 -23.58 23.85 29.86
C CYS A 364 -23.83 24.67 28.57
N SER A 365 -24.20 25.95 28.70
CA SER A 365 -24.42 26.85 27.56
C SER A 365 -23.11 27.13 26.75
N SER A 366 -21.96 27.21 27.43
CA SER A 366 -20.68 27.37 26.73
C SER A 366 -20.28 26.10 25.98
N CYS A 367 -20.43 24.92 26.61
CA CYS A 367 -20.20 23.64 25.97
C CYS A 367 -21.14 23.44 24.77
N GLN A 368 -22.43 23.73 24.93
CA GLN A 368 -23.43 23.66 23.85
C GLN A 368 -23.05 24.56 22.66
N SER A 369 -22.63 25.81 22.94
CA SER A 369 -22.19 26.71 21.88
C SER A 369 -21.01 26.15 21.09
N ASN A 370 -20.03 25.58 21.77
CA ASN A 370 -18.88 24.95 21.14
C ASN A 370 -19.27 23.69 20.36
N ALA A 371 -20.15 22.84 20.91
CA ALA A 371 -20.65 21.63 20.23
C ALA A 371 -21.45 21.96 18.97
N ASN A 372 -22.22 23.04 18.95
CA ASN A 372 -23.01 23.50 17.79
C ASN A 372 -22.16 23.83 16.55
N PHE A 373 -20.93 24.26 16.75
CA PHE A 373 -19.99 24.61 15.69
C PHE A 373 -18.86 23.58 15.54
N GLY A 374 -18.81 22.57 16.42
CA GLY A 374 -17.82 21.50 16.47
C GLY A 374 -18.43 20.10 16.31
N ALA A 375 -18.36 19.32 17.37
CA ALA A 375 -18.68 17.89 17.36
C ALA A 375 -20.13 17.56 16.93
N CYS A 376 -21.11 18.47 17.16
CA CYS A 376 -22.51 18.26 16.80
C CYS A 376 -22.99 19.21 15.70
N SER A 377 -22.07 19.72 14.87
CA SER A 377 -22.41 20.75 13.88
C SER A 377 -23.37 20.25 12.77
N SER A 378 -23.28 18.98 12.40
CA SER A 378 -24.19 18.35 11.42
C SER A 378 -25.60 18.24 11.97
N GLU A 379 -25.76 17.74 13.18
CA GLU A 379 -27.04 17.58 13.88
C GLU A 379 -27.65 18.93 14.22
N TYR A 380 -26.84 19.90 14.65
CA TYR A 380 -27.27 21.26 14.90
C TYR A 380 -27.77 21.96 13.64
N SER A 381 -27.07 21.77 12.51
CA SER A 381 -27.48 22.34 11.21
C SER A 381 -28.77 21.69 10.68
N ALA A 382 -28.98 20.40 10.95
CA ALA A 382 -30.24 19.70 10.63
C ALA A 382 -31.40 20.08 11.53
N CYS A 383 -31.10 20.57 12.75
CA CYS A 383 -32.12 21.05 13.71
C CYS A 383 -32.63 22.43 13.29
N THR A 384 -33.65 22.48 12.45
CA THR A 384 -34.27 23.72 11.92
C THR A 384 -35.75 23.83 12.33
N GLY A 385 -36.35 25.00 12.22
CA GLY A 385 -37.78 25.23 12.49
C GLY A 385 -38.18 24.79 13.91
N GLU A 386 -39.19 23.92 14.01
CA GLU A 386 -39.69 23.42 15.30
C GLU A 386 -38.67 22.70 16.16
N CYS A 387 -37.62 22.10 15.54
CA CYS A 387 -36.54 21.49 16.29
C CYS A 387 -35.80 22.52 17.17
N LYS A 388 -35.50 23.72 16.65
CA LYS A 388 -34.87 24.78 17.47
C LYS A 388 -35.78 25.30 18.57
N THR A 389 -37.08 25.37 18.31
CA THR A 389 -38.06 25.79 19.31
C THR A 389 -38.16 24.73 20.41
N LEU A 390 -38.24 23.43 20.03
CA LEU A 390 -38.23 22.31 20.96
C LEU A 390 -36.99 22.31 21.80
N LEU A 391 -35.79 22.50 21.20
CA LEU A 391 -34.50 22.58 21.89
C LEU A 391 -34.53 23.69 22.97
N SER A 392 -35.00 24.88 22.63
CA SER A 392 -35.11 26.01 23.57
C SER A 392 -36.08 25.70 24.69
N CYS A 393 -37.22 25.03 24.38
CA CYS A 393 -38.20 24.61 25.36
C CYS A 393 -37.63 23.61 26.37
N VAL A 394 -37.05 22.52 25.88
CA VAL A 394 -36.49 21.45 26.74
C VAL A 394 -35.30 21.96 27.62
N LEU A 395 -34.39 22.75 27.04
CA LEU A 395 -33.34 23.38 27.83
C LEU A 395 -33.85 24.34 28.90
N GLY A 396 -35.00 24.96 28.69
CA GLY A 396 -35.67 25.82 29.67
C GLY A 396 -36.31 25.04 30.82
N CYS A 397 -36.58 23.73 30.63
CA CYS A 397 -37.20 22.89 31.66
C CYS A 397 -36.23 22.49 32.79
N ALA A 398 -34.94 22.66 32.65
CA ALA A 398 -33.90 22.38 33.64
C ALA A 398 -34.00 20.97 34.27
N GLY A 399 -34.43 19.94 33.49
CA GLY A 399 -34.61 18.57 33.95
C GLY A 399 -36.00 18.24 34.55
N ASP A 400 -36.98 19.17 34.49
CA ASP A 400 -38.36 18.87 34.87
C ASP A 400 -39.05 18.05 33.74
N THR A 401 -39.24 16.76 34.01
CA THR A 401 -39.77 15.78 33.07
C THR A 401 -41.21 16.11 32.61
N THR A 402 -42.02 16.80 33.43
CA THR A 402 -43.38 17.24 33.07
C THR A 402 -43.32 18.37 32.04
N CYS A 403 -42.44 19.35 32.30
CA CYS A 403 -42.20 20.44 31.36
C CYS A 403 -41.61 19.91 30.03
N GLU A 404 -40.70 18.98 30.08
CA GLU A 404 -40.14 18.35 28.87
C GLU A 404 -41.20 17.61 28.05
N SER A 405 -42.07 16.84 28.71
CA SER A 405 -43.22 16.17 28.06
C SER A 405 -44.14 17.14 27.36
N ASP A 406 -44.42 18.29 27.96
CA ASP A 406 -45.21 19.34 27.36
C ASP A 406 -44.53 19.97 26.15
N CYS A 407 -43.20 20.13 26.19
CA CYS A 407 -42.43 20.58 25.04
C CYS A 407 -42.51 19.59 23.86
N TYR A 408 -42.38 18.31 24.10
CA TYR A 408 -42.50 17.27 23.07
C TYR A 408 -43.91 17.23 22.46
N SER A 409 -44.94 17.37 23.29
CA SER A 409 -46.31 17.37 22.78
C SER A 409 -46.65 18.63 21.95
N THR A 410 -46.00 19.74 22.25
CA THR A 410 -46.22 21.04 21.58
C THR A 410 -45.51 21.12 20.22
N TYR A 411 -44.35 20.46 20.09
CA TYR A 411 -43.51 20.54 18.88
C TYR A 411 -43.20 19.14 18.28
N PRO A 412 -44.20 18.36 17.85
CA PRO A 412 -44.04 16.98 17.44
C PRO A 412 -43.20 16.81 16.17
N SER A 413 -43.22 17.76 15.24
CA SER A 413 -42.46 17.65 13.99
C SER A 413 -40.95 17.91 14.17
N GLY A 414 -40.57 18.53 15.29
CA GLY A 414 -39.19 18.79 15.65
C GLY A 414 -38.46 17.62 16.33
N GLN A 415 -39.19 16.60 16.82
CA GLN A 415 -38.66 15.56 17.72
C GLN A 415 -37.53 14.75 17.14
N SER A 416 -37.60 14.31 15.89
CA SER A 416 -36.58 13.44 15.29
C SER A 416 -35.23 14.14 15.17
N ALA A 417 -35.19 15.36 14.65
CA ALA A 417 -33.97 16.13 14.53
C ALA A 417 -33.44 16.56 15.90
N PHE A 418 -34.32 16.89 16.84
CA PHE A 418 -33.98 17.19 18.24
C PHE A 418 -33.30 15.98 18.90
N THR A 419 -33.87 14.77 18.79
CA THR A 419 -33.28 13.56 19.41
C THR A 419 -31.90 13.28 18.91
N SER A 420 -31.64 13.43 17.61
CA SER A 420 -30.30 13.26 17.02
C SER A 420 -29.30 14.28 17.60
N TYR A 421 -29.69 15.56 17.62
CA TYR A 421 -28.84 16.62 18.17
C TYR A 421 -28.64 16.46 19.68
N TYR A 422 -29.66 16.14 20.44
CA TYR A 422 -29.58 15.94 21.89
C TYR A 422 -28.72 14.76 22.26
N SER A 423 -28.81 13.66 21.49
CA SER A 423 -27.93 12.49 21.67
C SER A 423 -26.46 12.84 21.42
N CYS A 424 -26.14 13.65 20.43
CA CYS A 424 -24.80 14.14 20.21
C CYS A 424 -24.34 15.04 21.36
N LEU A 425 -25.14 16.00 21.77
CA LEU A 425 -24.82 16.97 22.82
C LEU A 425 -24.57 16.27 24.16
N CYS A 426 -25.51 15.45 24.59
CA CYS A 426 -25.51 14.81 25.89
C CYS A 426 -24.75 13.49 25.96
N GLY A 427 -24.69 12.76 24.82
CA GLY A 427 -23.99 11.47 24.76
C GLY A 427 -22.50 11.58 24.42
N THR A 428 -22.07 12.70 23.82
CA THR A 428 -20.70 12.79 23.29
C THR A 428 -20.00 14.09 23.64
N ALA A 429 -20.63 15.25 23.38
CA ALA A 429 -19.94 16.53 23.39
C ALA A 429 -19.90 17.19 24.78
N CYS A 430 -20.97 17.14 25.55
CA CYS A 430 -21.15 17.91 26.80
C CYS A 430 -21.65 17.06 27.96
N THR A 431 -21.23 15.82 28.03
CA THR A 431 -21.69 14.85 29.07
C THR A 431 -21.46 15.30 30.51
N SER A 432 -20.36 15.97 30.77
CA SER A 432 -20.00 16.47 32.10
C SER A 432 -20.57 17.85 32.41
N GLU A 433 -20.52 18.77 31.44
CA GLU A 433 -20.91 20.17 31.59
C GLU A 433 -22.43 20.33 31.62
N CYS A 434 -23.14 19.44 30.92
CA CYS A 434 -24.61 19.47 30.85
C CYS A 434 -25.26 18.30 31.60
N ALA A 435 -24.59 17.63 32.53
CA ALA A 435 -25.11 16.47 33.24
C ALA A 435 -26.52 16.71 33.81
N THR A 436 -26.78 17.87 34.43
CA THR A 436 -28.10 18.23 34.99
C THR A 436 -29.20 18.38 33.91
N GLN A 437 -28.84 18.92 32.73
CA GLN A 437 -29.77 19.10 31.58
C GLN A 437 -29.90 17.83 30.75
N CYS A 438 -28.93 16.93 30.80
CA CYS A 438 -28.92 15.66 30.10
C CYS A 438 -29.52 14.49 30.91
N GLY A 439 -30.11 14.74 32.05
CA GLY A 439 -30.82 13.74 32.84
C GLY A 439 -29.89 12.76 33.53
N GLY A 440 -28.69 13.23 33.95
CA GLY A 440 -27.70 12.48 34.75
C GLY A 440 -28.04 12.44 36.26
#